data_1c9877a0c5f81db69925689979682c30
#
_entry.id   1c9877a0c5f81db69925689979682c30
#
_cell.length_a   1.000
_cell.length_b   1.000
_cell.length_c   1.000
_cell.angle_alpha   90.00
_cell.angle_beta   90.00
_cell.angle_gamma   90.00
#
_symmetry.space_group_name_H-M   'P 1'
#
loop_
_entity.id
_entity.type
_entity.pdbx_description
1 polymer ?
#
loop_
_entity_poly.entity_id
_entity_poly.type
_entity_poly.pdbx_seq_one_letter_code
_entity_poly.pdbx_strand_id
1 'polypeptide(L)'
;MESDGIEHDCEVLVAGPYFADLVFHGLPRPVRPGGEVFAGGFALVPGGAYTLAMAVHRLGRAAVWSVDFGTDVFSAEVLSAARAEGLDERAFRHHPGPVRSLTVALSGPDDRAMVSYQDEVASQPLAPLLRRHRPRALMMPQLRWDDRTLEAARAARKLGTLVVMDCHDVPASLADPAVRRILAEVDVFTPNTAEALRLTGAADPDDALAELAELVPTVVVKHGARGAVAFQDGRRHRVPAVPVAALDTTAAGDCFNAGLVHGLLSGHDLPACLAVAAACGSAAVTGPGSSAALRAADLGGWLARLP
;
A
#
# COMPACT_ATOMS: atom_id res chain seq x y z
N MET A 1 26.00 -17.60 12.80
CA MET A 1 24.71 -18.31 12.74
C MET A 1 24.34 -18.33 11.27
N GLU A 2 24.59 -19.46 10.62
CA GLU A 2 24.27 -19.66 9.20
C GLU A 2 22.76 -19.55 9.05
N SER A 3 22.30 -18.66 8.18
CA SER A 3 20.90 -18.61 7.75
C SER A 3 20.63 -19.87 6.96
N ASP A 4 19.85 -20.78 7.54
CA ASP A 4 19.28 -21.91 6.81
C ASP A 4 18.64 -21.37 5.53
N GLY A 5 19.19 -21.75 4.39
CA GLY A 5 18.71 -21.39 3.06
C GLY A 5 17.40 -22.10 2.71
N ILE A 6 16.36 -21.86 3.51
CA ILE A 6 15.00 -22.22 3.15
C ILE A 6 14.56 -21.17 2.14
N GLU A 7 14.54 -21.54 0.88
CA GLU A 7 13.93 -20.76 -0.17
C GLU A 7 12.42 -20.64 0.17
N HIS A 8 12.03 -19.49 0.73
CA HIS A 8 10.63 -19.22 1.04
C HIS A 8 9.88 -19.06 -0.28
N ASP A 9 8.97 -19.97 -0.58
CA ASP A 9 8.11 -19.88 -1.77
C ASP A 9 7.14 -18.67 -1.69
N CYS A 10 7.08 -18.00 -0.53
CA CYS A 10 6.36 -16.76 -0.26
C CYS A 10 7.09 -15.96 0.83
N GLU A 11 7.70 -14.82 0.48
CA GLU A 11 8.26 -13.90 1.46
C GLU A 11 7.21 -12.91 1.97
N VAL A 12 6.32 -12.45 1.07
CA VAL A 12 5.31 -11.43 1.37
C VAL A 12 3.93 -11.91 0.93
N LEU A 13 2.98 -11.95 1.86
CA LEU A 13 1.56 -12.09 1.55
C LEU A 13 0.93 -10.70 1.52
N VAL A 14 0.46 -10.27 0.35
CA VAL A 14 -0.32 -9.04 0.19
C VAL A 14 -1.80 -9.41 0.24
N ALA A 15 -2.59 -8.73 1.06
CA ALA A 15 -4.00 -9.03 1.24
C ALA A 15 -4.87 -7.79 1.02
N GLY A 16 -5.61 -7.75 -0.06
CA GLY A 16 -6.50 -6.64 -0.38
C GLY A 16 -7.08 -6.71 -1.77
N PRO A 17 -8.16 -5.95 -2.03
CA PRO A 17 -8.80 -5.90 -3.33
C PRO A 17 -7.94 -5.16 -4.36
N TYR A 18 -8.15 -5.48 -5.62
CA TYR A 18 -7.71 -4.61 -6.70
C TYR A 18 -8.65 -3.40 -6.82
N PHE A 19 -8.20 -2.37 -7.52
CA PHE A 19 -9.03 -1.35 -8.13
C PHE A 19 -8.63 -1.19 -9.60
N ALA A 20 -9.62 -0.98 -10.46
CA ALA A 20 -9.39 -0.51 -11.83
C ALA A 20 -9.60 1.01 -11.81
N ASP A 21 -8.53 1.76 -11.93
CA ASP A 21 -8.56 3.22 -11.82
C ASP A 21 -8.77 3.84 -13.21
N LEU A 22 -9.95 4.46 -13.42
CA LEU A 22 -10.32 5.21 -14.61
C LEU A 22 -9.85 6.66 -14.40
N VAL A 23 -8.67 7.00 -14.89
CA VAL A 23 -8.03 8.29 -14.67
C VAL A 23 -8.32 9.23 -15.84
N PHE A 24 -9.13 10.27 -15.59
CA PHE A 24 -9.35 11.37 -16.50
C PHE A 24 -8.42 12.53 -16.11
N HIS A 25 -7.53 12.95 -17.00
CA HIS A 25 -6.58 14.02 -16.72
C HIS A 25 -6.73 15.20 -17.69
N GLY A 26 -6.25 16.37 -17.27
CA GLY A 26 -6.36 17.58 -18.07
C GLY A 26 -7.79 18.12 -18.16
N LEU A 27 -8.58 17.99 -17.10
CA LEU A 27 -9.88 18.65 -17.02
C LEU A 27 -9.66 20.16 -16.93
N PRO A 28 -10.26 20.97 -17.84
CA PRO A 28 -10.10 22.43 -17.85
C PRO A 28 -10.81 23.12 -16.66
N ARG A 29 -11.74 22.43 -16.02
CA ARG A 29 -12.54 22.91 -14.88
C ARG A 29 -13.14 21.72 -14.11
N PRO A 30 -13.52 21.88 -12.82
CA PRO A 30 -14.26 20.85 -12.09
C PRO A 30 -15.60 20.49 -12.76
N VAL A 31 -15.98 19.23 -12.69
CA VAL A 31 -17.31 18.74 -13.10
C VAL A 31 -18.35 19.29 -12.12
N ARG A 32 -19.47 19.81 -12.66
CA ARG A 32 -20.58 20.34 -11.87
C ARG A 32 -21.89 19.64 -12.27
N PRO A 33 -22.87 19.55 -11.39
CA PRO A 33 -24.19 19.01 -11.72
C PRO A 33 -24.80 19.70 -12.96
N GLY A 34 -25.32 18.90 -13.89
CA GLY A 34 -25.91 19.37 -15.15
C GLY A 34 -24.90 19.81 -16.22
N GLY A 35 -23.58 19.67 -15.95
CA GLY A 35 -22.54 20.01 -16.91
C GLY A 35 -21.77 18.80 -17.41
N GLU A 36 -21.25 18.90 -18.63
CA GLU A 36 -20.33 17.95 -19.25
C GLU A 36 -18.97 18.64 -19.42
N VAL A 37 -17.88 17.89 -19.16
CA VAL A 37 -16.50 18.35 -19.32
C VAL A 37 -15.72 17.29 -20.08
N PHE A 38 -15.06 17.67 -21.17
CA PHE A 38 -14.14 16.80 -21.88
C PHE A 38 -12.74 16.91 -21.26
N ALA A 39 -12.20 15.76 -20.88
CA ALA A 39 -10.83 15.64 -20.36
C ALA A 39 -9.82 15.72 -21.52
N GLY A 40 -8.60 16.15 -21.20
CA GLY A 40 -7.49 16.15 -22.15
C GLY A 40 -6.93 14.75 -22.44
N GLY A 41 -7.16 13.78 -21.54
CA GLY A 41 -6.75 12.40 -21.73
C GLY A 41 -7.42 11.44 -20.76
N PHE A 42 -7.25 10.14 -21.03
CA PHE A 42 -7.82 9.05 -20.28
C PHE A 42 -6.80 7.90 -20.15
N ALA A 43 -6.75 7.27 -18.98
CA ALA A 43 -6.02 6.03 -18.77
C ALA A 43 -6.86 5.08 -17.89
N LEU A 44 -6.79 3.79 -18.17
CA LEU A 44 -7.26 2.72 -17.28
C LEU A 44 -6.03 2.03 -16.72
N VAL A 45 -5.85 2.08 -15.42
CA VAL A 45 -4.65 1.55 -14.75
C VAL A 45 -5.03 0.63 -13.59
N PRO A 46 -4.31 -0.46 -13.38
CA PRO A 46 -4.48 -1.30 -12.21
C PRO A 46 -4.03 -0.57 -10.94
N GLY A 47 -4.83 -0.63 -9.89
CA GLY A 47 -4.60 0.02 -8.60
C GLY A 47 -4.96 -0.86 -7.41
N GLY A 48 -5.07 -0.25 -6.24
CA GLY A 48 -5.30 -0.93 -4.98
C GLY A 48 -4.15 -1.87 -4.61
N ALA A 49 -4.46 -3.02 -4.03
CA ALA A 49 -3.44 -3.99 -3.61
C ALA A 49 -2.62 -4.58 -4.78
N TYR A 50 -3.08 -4.44 -6.04
CA TYR A 50 -2.25 -4.74 -7.22
C TYR A 50 -0.94 -3.96 -7.19
N THR A 51 -1.00 -2.64 -6.97
CA THR A 51 0.18 -1.77 -6.94
C THR A 51 1.21 -2.25 -5.93
N LEU A 52 0.74 -2.60 -4.73
CA LEU A 52 1.61 -3.08 -3.66
C LEU A 52 2.24 -4.43 -4.01
N ALA A 53 1.45 -5.39 -4.51
CA ALA A 53 1.94 -6.72 -4.90
C ALA A 53 2.97 -6.63 -6.04
N MET A 54 2.69 -5.82 -7.06
CA MET A 54 3.56 -5.56 -8.19
C MET A 54 4.88 -4.90 -7.73
N ALA A 55 4.81 -3.87 -6.87
CA ALA A 55 6.00 -3.17 -6.38
C ALA A 55 6.91 -4.11 -5.55
N VAL A 56 6.32 -4.95 -4.68
CA VAL A 56 7.05 -5.99 -3.94
C VAL A 56 7.72 -6.99 -4.89
N HIS A 57 6.98 -7.45 -5.91
CA HIS A 57 7.49 -8.37 -6.94
C HIS A 57 8.65 -7.75 -7.72
N ARG A 58 8.52 -6.50 -8.17
CA ARG A 58 9.58 -5.77 -8.92
C ARG A 58 10.85 -5.57 -8.11
N LEU A 59 10.75 -5.48 -6.77
CA LEU A 59 11.90 -5.45 -5.87
C LEU A 59 12.54 -6.83 -5.65
N GLY A 60 12.09 -7.87 -6.38
CA GLY A 60 12.66 -9.22 -6.35
C GLY A 60 12.23 -10.06 -5.15
N ARG A 61 11.10 -9.73 -4.50
CA ARG A 61 10.54 -10.53 -3.41
C ARG A 61 9.51 -11.52 -3.92
N ALA A 62 9.51 -12.74 -3.35
CA ALA A 62 8.48 -13.73 -3.61
C ALA A 62 7.15 -13.29 -2.99
N ALA A 63 6.34 -12.57 -3.78
CA ALA A 63 5.06 -12.03 -3.38
C ALA A 63 3.91 -12.97 -3.76
N VAL A 64 3.00 -13.22 -2.83
CA VAL A 64 1.70 -13.87 -3.07
C VAL A 64 0.61 -12.86 -2.76
N TRP A 65 -0.32 -12.66 -3.69
CA TRP A 65 -1.40 -11.71 -3.53
C TRP A 65 -2.74 -12.42 -3.34
N SER A 66 -3.36 -12.23 -2.18
CA SER A 66 -4.72 -12.72 -1.89
C SER A 66 -5.75 -11.73 -2.41
N VAL A 67 -6.43 -12.09 -3.49
CA VAL A 67 -7.36 -11.23 -4.23
C VAL A 67 -8.52 -12.02 -4.81
N ASP A 68 -9.65 -11.35 -5.01
CA ASP A 68 -10.85 -11.88 -5.63
C ASP A 68 -11.05 -11.25 -7.01
N PHE A 69 -11.21 -12.08 -8.05
CA PHE A 69 -11.54 -11.68 -9.42
C PHE A 69 -12.90 -12.23 -9.83
N GLY A 70 -13.65 -11.47 -10.62
CA GLY A 70 -14.92 -11.88 -11.20
C GLY A 70 -14.88 -12.05 -12.70
N THR A 71 -16.08 -12.04 -13.30
CA THR A 71 -16.27 -12.19 -14.76
C THR A 71 -16.47 -10.85 -15.48
N ASP A 72 -16.32 -9.73 -14.78
CA ASP A 72 -16.46 -8.38 -15.32
C ASP A 72 -15.19 -7.87 -16.00
N VAL A 73 -15.33 -6.77 -16.74
CA VAL A 73 -14.23 -6.17 -17.52
C VAL A 73 -13.11 -5.63 -16.66
N PHE A 74 -13.40 -5.15 -15.45
CA PHE A 74 -12.40 -4.59 -14.54
C PHE A 74 -11.52 -5.69 -13.95
N SER A 75 -12.16 -6.81 -13.52
CA SER A 75 -11.45 -8.03 -13.15
C SER A 75 -10.53 -8.53 -14.26
N ALA A 76 -11.04 -8.58 -15.50
CA ALA A 76 -10.27 -9.06 -16.65
C ALA A 76 -9.05 -8.18 -16.94
N GLU A 77 -9.20 -6.85 -16.86
CA GLU A 77 -8.11 -5.90 -17.09
C GLU A 77 -7.00 -6.04 -16.05
N VAL A 78 -7.35 -6.02 -14.75
CA VAL A 78 -6.35 -6.11 -13.69
C VAL A 78 -5.69 -7.50 -13.65
N LEU A 79 -6.45 -8.58 -13.91
CA LEU A 79 -5.90 -9.93 -14.03
C LEU A 79 -4.92 -10.04 -15.20
N SER A 80 -5.23 -9.42 -16.34
CA SER A 80 -4.33 -9.35 -17.50
C SER A 80 -3.01 -8.64 -17.16
N ALA A 81 -3.10 -7.51 -16.46
CA ALA A 81 -1.93 -6.77 -16.00
C ALA A 81 -1.11 -7.57 -14.97
N ALA A 82 -1.76 -8.25 -14.02
CA ALA A 82 -1.09 -9.11 -13.05
C ALA A 82 -0.30 -10.24 -13.72
N ARG A 83 -0.87 -10.86 -14.73
CA ARG A 83 -0.21 -11.89 -15.56
C ARG A 83 0.94 -11.34 -16.38
N ALA A 84 0.77 -10.17 -16.98
CA ALA A 84 1.83 -9.51 -17.75
C ALA A 84 3.03 -9.13 -16.87
N GLU A 85 2.79 -8.78 -15.60
CA GLU A 85 3.84 -8.51 -14.61
C GLU A 85 4.48 -9.80 -14.04
N GLY A 86 3.84 -10.96 -14.23
CA GLY A 86 4.32 -12.25 -13.71
C GLY A 86 3.98 -12.48 -12.23
N LEU A 87 2.91 -11.88 -11.73
CA LEU A 87 2.46 -12.10 -10.34
C LEU A 87 1.97 -13.53 -10.12
N ASP A 88 2.25 -14.07 -8.95
CA ASP A 88 1.86 -15.42 -8.56
C ASP A 88 0.35 -15.53 -8.33
N GLU A 89 -0.33 -16.38 -9.12
CA GLU A 89 -1.78 -16.55 -9.09
C GLU A 89 -2.27 -17.55 -8.02
N ARG A 90 -1.40 -18.17 -7.23
CA ARG A 90 -1.77 -19.28 -6.31
C ARG A 90 -2.79 -18.89 -5.23
N ALA A 91 -2.96 -17.61 -4.95
CA ALA A 91 -3.96 -17.09 -4.02
C ALA A 91 -5.01 -16.20 -4.71
N PHE A 92 -5.10 -16.22 -6.04
CA PHE A 92 -6.19 -15.61 -6.79
C PHE A 92 -7.43 -16.49 -6.67
N ARG A 93 -8.54 -15.89 -6.27
CA ARG A 93 -9.83 -16.56 -6.22
C ARG A 93 -10.74 -16.03 -7.32
N HIS A 94 -11.29 -16.94 -8.12
CA HIS A 94 -12.17 -16.61 -9.23
C HIS A 94 -13.63 -16.88 -8.86
N HIS A 95 -14.47 -15.87 -9.01
CA HIS A 95 -15.90 -15.93 -8.76
C HIS A 95 -16.67 -16.15 -10.06
N PRO A 96 -17.82 -16.87 -10.04
CA PRO A 96 -18.63 -17.08 -11.24
C PRO A 96 -19.45 -15.86 -11.66
N GLY A 97 -19.53 -14.84 -10.81
CA GLY A 97 -20.19 -13.56 -11.05
C GLY A 97 -19.19 -12.40 -11.08
N PRO A 98 -19.68 -11.15 -11.29
CA PRO A 98 -18.83 -9.97 -11.26
C PRO A 98 -18.26 -9.70 -9.86
N VAL A 99 -17.05 -9.14 -9.81
CA VAL A 99 -16.38 -8.62 -8.60
C VAL A 99 -15.79 -7.27 -8.98
N ARG A 100 -16.66 -6.29 -9.23
CA ARG A 100 -16.25 -4.97 -9.70
C ARG A 100 -15.60 -4.19 -8.57
N SER A 101 -14.44 -3.64 -8.83
CA SER A 101 -13.75 -2.71 -7.94
C SER A 101 -13.08 -1.66 -8.83
N LEU A 102 -13.54 -0.41 -8.74
CA LEU A 102 -13.09 0.64 -9.63
C LEU A 102 -13.09 2.00 -8.93
N THR A 103 -12.22 2.88 -9.39
CA THR A 103 -12.18 4.29 -9.03
C THR A 103 -12.22 5.14 -10.29
N VAL A 104 -13.05 6.17 -10.31
CA VAL A 104 -12.97 7.25 -11.30
C VAL A 104 -12.19 8.40 -10.65
N ALA A 105 -11.02 8.72 -11.20
CA ALA A 105 -10.20 9.84 -10.78
C ALA A 105 -10.32 10.98 -11.78
N LEU A 106 -10.71 12.16 -11.31
CA LEU A 106 -10.91 13.37 -12.10
C LEU A 106 -9.83 14.40 -11.72
N SER A 107 -8.78 14.51 -12.53
CA SER A 107 -7.63 15.39 -12.27
C SER A 107 -7.78 16.71 -13.00
N GLY A 108 -8.00 17.79 -12.24
CA GLY A 108 -8.07 19.18 -12.69
C GLY A 108 -6.77 19.96 -12.46
N PRO A 109 -6.77 21.28 -12.75
CA PRO A 109 -5.59 22.13 -12.57
C PRO A 109 -5.15 22.26 -11.12
N ASP A 110 -6.10 22.29 -10.18
CA ASP A 110 -5.86 22.64 -8.78
C ASP A 110 -5.83 21.42 -7.87
N ASP A 111 -6.67 20.40 -8.15
CA ASP A 111 -6.82 19.21 -7.32
C ASP A 111 -7.47 18.07 -8.10
N ARG A 112 -7.59 16.91 -7.44
CA ARG A 112 -8.28 15.73 -7.97
C ARG A 112 -9.49 15.36 -7.12
N ALA A 113 -10.54 14.89 -7.78
CA ALA A 113 -11.68 14.28 -7.13
C ALA A 113 -11.74 12.79 -7.49
N MET A 114 -12.18 11.97 -6.56
CA MET A 114 -12.33 10.53 -6.79
C MET A 114 -13.71 10.06 -6.36
N VAL A 115 -14.24 9.09 -7.08
CA VAL A 115 -15.38 8.29 -6.68
C VAL A 115 -15.06 6.82 -6.91
N SER A 116 -15.25 6.01 -5.89
CA SER A 116 -14.95 4.58 -5.94
C SER A 116 -16.22 3.76 -5.74
N TYR A 117 -16.24 2.58 -6.36
CA TYR A 117 -17.25 1.56 -6.19
C TYR A 117 -16.57 0.20 -6.01
N GLN A 118 -17.11 -0.61 -5.11
CA GLN A 118 -16.64 -1.97 -4.91
C GLN A 118 -17.85 -2.88 -4.62
N ASP A 119 -17.93 -4.03 -5.32
CA ASP A 119 -18.89 -5.07 -4.98
C ASP A 119 -18.53 -5.70 -3.62
N GLU A 120 -19.53 -5.96 -2.81
CA GLU A 120 -19.35 -6.69 -1.56
C GLU A 120 -19.09 -8.16 -1.83
N VAL A 121 -17.86 -8.59 -1.59
CA VAL A 121 -17.44 -9.98 -1.71
C VAL A 121 -16.85 -10.44 -0.39
N ALA A 122 -17.24 -11.62 0.08
CA ALA A 122 -16.63 -12.22 1.25
C ALA A 122 -15.17 -12.53 0.96
N SER A 123 -14.25 -11.72 1.49
CA SER A 123 -12.81 -11.89 1.32
C SER A 123 -12.32 -13.27 1.73
N GLN A 124 -11.23 -13.74 1.15
CA GLN A 124 -10.60 -15.00 1.57
C GLN A 124 -10.17 -14.92 3.05
N PRO A 125 -10.39 -15.98 3.84
CA PRO A 125 -9.76 -16.09 5.15
C PRO A 125 -8.24 -16.12 5.01
N LEU A 126 -7.52 -15.21 5.67
CA LEU A 126 -6.06 -15.14 5.56
C LEU A 126 -5.34 -16.18 6.43
N ALA A 127 -5.94 -16.61 7.54
CA ALA A 127 -5.30 -17.57 8.44
C ALA A 127 -4.90 -18.91 7.78
N PRO A 128 -5.70 -19.52 6.87
CA PRO A 128 -5.25 -20.68 6.10
C PRO A 128 -4.07 -20.39 5.16
N LEU A 129 -4.07 -19.23 4.50
CA LEU A 129 -2.98 -18.81 3.60
C LEU A 129 -1.68 -18.59 4.38
N LEU A 130 -1.76 -17.91 5.53
CA LEU A 130 -0.63 -17.69 6.43
C LEU A 130 0.00 -19.01 6.91
N ARG A 131 -0.83 -19.97 7.32
CA ARG A 131 -0.33 -21.31 7.72
C ARG A 131 0.31 -22.08 6.57
N ARG A 132 -0.26 -21.97 5.37
CA ARG A 132 0.22 -22.67 4.17
C ARG A 132 1.54 -22.09 3.68
N HIS A 133 1.61 -20.78 3.52
CA HIS A 133 2.73 -20.10 2.86
C HIS A 133 3.80 -19.60 3.82
N ARG A 134 3.48 -19.45 5.11
CA ARG A 134 4.39 -18.95 6.16
C ARG A 134 5.20 -17.73 5.71
N PRO A 135 4.54 -16.65 5.24
CA PRO A 135 5.25 -15.48 4.74
C PRO A 135 6.03 -14.82 5.87
N ARG A 136 7.11 -14.13 5.52
CA ARG A 136 7.88 -13.31 6.46
C ARG A 136 7.17 -12.01 6.80
N ALA A 137 6.34 -11.49 5.86
CA ALA A 137 5.50 -10.32 6.09
C ALA A 137 4.08 -10.51 5.53
N LEU A 138 3.09 -10.01 6.27
CA LEU A 138 1.71 -9.80 5.82
C LEU A 138 1.53 -8.29 5.59
N MET A 139 1.21 -7.89 4.36
CA MET A 139 0.93 -6.50 4.01
C MET A 139 -0.56 -6.29 3.77
N MET A 140 -1.14 -5.36 4.51
CA MET A 140 -2.54 -4.95 4.39
C MET A 140 -2.58 -3.46 3.99
N PRO A 141 -2.99 -3.12 2.74
CA PRO A 141 -2.92 -1.75 2.22
C PRO A 141 -3.97 -0.80 2.81
N GLN A 142 -4.85 -1.29 3.67
CA GLN A 142 -5.93 -0.52 4.25
C GLN A 142 -6.18 -0.91 5.71
N LEU A 143 -6.39 0.08 6.57
CA LEU A 143 -6.84 -0.14 7.94
C LEU A 143 -8.29 -0.65 7.95
N ARG A 144 -8.46 -1.89 8.39
CA ARG A 144 -9.75 -2.52 8.62
C ARG A 144 -9.77 -3.02 10.06
N TRP A 145 -10.87 -2.78 10.78
CA TRP A 145 -10.99 -3.12 12.20
C TRP A 145 -12.12 -4.13 12.48
N ASP A 146 -12.38 -4.99 11.48
CA ASP A 146 -13.28 -6.13 11.61
C ASP A 146 -12.58 -7.35 12.25
N ASP A 147 -13.39 -8.30 12.74
CA ASP A 147 -12.88 -9.50 13.43
C ASP A 147 -12.02 -10.39 12.53
N ARG A 148 -12.24 -10.44 11.21
CA ARG A 148 -11.44 -11.22 10.27
C ARG A 148 -10.03 -10.65 10.13
N THR A 149 -9.92 -9.33 10.07
CA THR A 149 -8.63 -8.64 10.04
C THR A 149 -7.87 -8.86 11.35
N LEU A 150 -8.57 -8.79 12.49
CA LEU A 150 -7.99 -9.10 13.79
C LEU A 150 -7.49 -10.55 13.90
N GLU A 151 -8.29 -11.52 13.42
CA GLU A 151 -7.89 -12.93 13.37
C GLU A 151 -6.64 -13.12 12.50
N ALA A 152 -6.60 -12.49 11.33
CA ALA A 152 -5.46 -12.57 10.42
C ALA A 152 -4.17 -12.00 11.03
N ALA A 153 -4.24 -10.80 11.64
CA ALA A 153 -3.10 -10.18 12.30
C ALA A 153 -2.56 -11.06 13.45
N ARG A 154 -3.44 -11.57 14.29
CA ARG A 154 -3.08 -12.50 15.37
C ARG A 154 -2.49 -13.83 14.87
N ALA A 155 -3.04 -14.37 13.79
CA ALA A 155 -2.51 -15.59 13.18
C ALA A 155 -1.11 -15.36 12.59
N ALA A 156 -0.89 -14.21 11.94
CA ALA A 156 0.41 -13.79 11.41
C ALA A 156 1.46 -13.70 12.54
N ARG A 157 1.16 -12.97 13.60
CA ARG A 157 2.06 -12.81 14.76
C ARG A 157 2.41 -14.13 15.43
N LYS A 158 1.44 -15.06 15.59
CA LYS A 158 1.72 -16.42 16.12
C LYS A 158 2.70 -17.22 15.26
N LEU A 159 2.81 -16.92 13.99
CA LEU A 159 3.73 -17.56 13.05
C LEU A 159 5.07 -16.81 12.93
N GLY A 160 5.26 -15.69 13.65
CA GLY A 160 6.42 -14.84 13.51
C GLY A 160 6.43 -14.01 12.22
N THR A 161 5.28 -13.89 11.56
CA THR A 161 5.09 -13.07 10.37
C THR A 161 4.93 -11.60 10.76
N LEU A 162 5.73 -10.70 10.18
CA LEU A 162 5.65 -9.26 10.38
C LEU A 162 4.33 -8.72 9.82
N VAL A 163 3.55 -8.02 10.63
CA VAL A 163 2.27 -7.41 10.22
C VAL A 163 2.50 -5.94 9.86
N VAL A 164 2.34 -5.61 8.57
CA VAL A 164 2.47 -4.25 8.03
C VAL A 164 1.11 -3.78 7.53
N MET A 165 0.65 -2.64 8.01
CA MET A 165 -0.66 -2.09 7.64
C MET A 165 -0.54 -0.63 7.23
N ASP A 166 -1.16 -0.28 6.10
CA ASP A 166 -1.40 1.12 5.74
C ASP A 166 -2.77 1.59 6.26
N CYS A 167 -2.96 2.90 6.34
CA CYS A 167 -4.22 3.47 6.81
C CYS A 167 -5.27 3.54 5.71
N HIS A 168 -4.91 4.13 4.58
CA HIS A 168 -5.84 4.55 3.53
C HIS A 168 -6.89 5.57 4.04
N ASP A 169 -7.70 6.13 3.13
CA ASP A 169 -8.73 7.11 3.48
C ASP A 169 -9.99 6.44 4.03
N VAL A 170 -9.92 5.96 5.28
CA VAL A 170 -11.02 5.30 5.98
C VAL A 170 -11.53 6.16 7.14
N PRO A 171 -12.82 6.07 7.49
CA PRO A 171 -13.42 6.84 8.60
C PRO A 171 -13.08 6.23 9.97
N ALA A 172 -11.81 5.83 10.18
CA ALA A 172 -11.33 5.27 11.45
C ALA A 172 -10.94 6.37 12.43
N SER A 173 -11.11 6.10 13.73
CA SER A 173 -10.67 6.96 14.82
C SER A 173 -10.14 6.12 15.99
N LEU A 174 -9.11 6.61 16.68
CA LEU A 174 -8.62 5.99 17.91
C LEU A 174 -9.62 6.07 19.07
N ALA A 175 -10.69 6.86 18.96
CA ALA A 175 -11.82 6.80 19.88
C ALA A 175 -12.58 5.47 19.82
N ASP A 176 -12.50 4.74 18.70
CA ASP A 176 -13.08 3.40 18.55
C ASP A 176 -12.14 2.34 19.15
N PRO A 177 -12.58 1.60 20.20
CA PRO A 177 -11.76 0.54 20.80
C PRO A 177 -11.40 -0.59 19.82
N ALA A 178 -12.20 -0.82 18.76
CA ALA A 178 -11.90 -1.85 17.77
C ALA A 178 -10.70 -1.44 16.89
N VAL A 179 -10.57 -0.17 16.56
CA VAL A 179 -9.40 0.39 15.87
C VAL A 179 -8.14 0.22 16.70
N ARG A 180 -8.20 0.56 18.00
CA ARG A 180 -7.05 0.37 18.90
C ARG A 180 -6.65 -1.10 19.04
N ARG A 181 -7.62 -2.01 19.10
CA ARG A 181 -7.35 -3.46 19.17
C ARG A 181 -6.63 -4.00 17.94
N ILE A 182 -6.97 -3.50 16.75
CA ILE A 182 -6.28 -3.90 15.51
C ILE A 182 -4.86 -3.35 15.50
N LEU A 183 -4.68 -2.06 15.78
CA LEU A 183 -3.37 -1.44 15.78
C LEU A 183 -2.39 -2.09 16.77
N ALA A 184 -2.89 -2.59 17.91
CA ALA A 184 -2.09 -3.34 18.87
C ALA A 184 -1.57 -4.70 18.34
N GLU A 185 -2.10 -5.19 17.23
CA GLU A 185 -1.65 -6.42 16.56
C GLU A 185 -0.80 -6.13 15.30
N VAL A 186 -0.52 -4.85 15.01
CA VAL A 186 0.29 -4.40 13.88
C VAL A 186 1.71 -4.11 14.35
N ASP A 187 2.71 -4.56 13.61
CA ASP A 187 4.12 -4.31 13.92
C ASP A 187 4.63 -3.02 13.27
N VAL A 188 4.13 -2.71 12.06
CA VAL A 188 4.49 -1.50 11.30
C VAL A 188 3.23 -0.86 10.73
N PHE A 189 2.96 0.39 11.10
CA PHE A 189 1.83 1.16 10.62
C PHE A 189 2.30 2.37 9.81
N THR A 190 1.73 2.58 8.61
CA THR A 190 2.29 3.51 7.61
C THR A 190 1.29 4.56 7.09
N PRO A 191 0.61 5.34 7.94
CA PRO A 191 -0.32 6.37 7.48
C PRO A 191 0.41 7.52 6.77
N ASN A 192 -0.32 8.30 5.95
CA ASN A 192 0.13 9.63 5.57
C ASN A 192 -0.26 10.67 6.64
N THR A 193 0.23 11.90 6.49
CA THR A 193 -0.03 13.00 7.45
C THR A 193 -1.52 13.22 7.70
N ALA A 194 -2.33 13.30 6.65
CA ALA A 194 -3.77 13.56 6.79
C ALA A 194 -4.50 12.41 7.48
N GLU A 195 -4.11 11.18 7.15
CA GLU A 195 -4.64 9.96 7.78
C GLU A 195 -4.28 9.89 9.26
N ALA A 196 -3.01 10.17 9.61
CA ALA A 196 -2.56 10.18 11.00
C ALA A 196 -3.32 11.20 11.84
N LEU A 197 -3.45 12.45 11.36
CA LEU A 197 -4.19 13.51 12.04
C LEU A 197 -5.68 13.15 12.22
N ARG A 198 -6.32 12.62 11.17
CA ARG A 198 -7.72 12.21 11.25
C ARG A 198 -7.94 11.06 12.23
N LEU A 199 -7.06 10.06 12.21
CA LEU A 199 -7.17 8.86 13.02
C LEU A 199 -7.02 9.18 14.53
N THR A 200 -6.08 10.05 14.87
CA THR A 200 -5.82 10.47 16.27
C THR A 200 -6.71 11.62 16.72
N GLY A 201 -7.12 12.52 15.82
CA GLY A 201 -7.75 13.79 16.14
C GLY A 201 -6.74 14.85 16.59
N ALA A 202 -5.44 14.59 16.53
CA ALA A 202 -4.38 15.54 16.86
C ALA A 202 -4.36 16.73 15.89
N ALA A 203 -3.91 17.88 16.35
CA ALA A 203 -3.76 19.08 15.54
C ALA A 203 -2.38 19.13 14.85
N ASP A 204 -1.39 18.42 15.38
CA ASP A 204 -0.01 18.42 14.91
C ASP A 204 0.45 16.99 14.53
N PRO A 205 1.20 16.82 13.42
CA PRO A 205 1.69 15.50 12.98
C PRO A 205 2.64 14.82 13.97
N ASP A 206 3.40 15.58 14.76
CA ASP A 206 4.31 15.02 15.76
C ASP A 206 3.54 14.45 16.95
N ASP A 207 2.42 15.08 17.35
CA ASP A 207 1.52 14.58 18.38
C ASP A 207 0.78 13.32 17.88
N ALA A 208 0.32 13.33 16.61
CA ALA A 208 -0.29 12.16 16.01
C ALA A 208 0.68 10.96 15.95
N LEU A 209 1.93 11.20 15.58
CA LEU A 209 2.97 10.18 15.58
C LEU A 209 3.20 9.60 16.97
N ALA A 210 3.26 10.46 18.01
CA ALA A 210 3.49 10.05 19.39
C ALA A 210 2.32 9.17 19.91
N GLU A 211 1.06 9.57 19.65
CA GLU A 211 -0.11 8.79 20.07
C GLU A 211 -0.18 7.43 19.38
N LEU A 212 0.12 7.36 18.09
CA LEU A 212 0.19 6.10 17.34
C LEU A 212 1.30 5.19 17.86
N ALA A 213 2.44 5.75 18.24
CA ALA A 213 3.59 5.00 18.77
C ALA A 213 3.34 4.38 20.16
N GLU A 214 2.29 4.79 20.87
CA GLU A 214 1.84 4.10 22.10
C GLU A 214 1.16 2.75 21.79
N LEU A 215 0.67 2.56 20.55
CA LEU A 215 -0.08 1.39 20.13
C LEU A 215 0.71 0.44 19.23
N VAL A 216 1.59 1.00 18.38
CA VAL A 216 2.29 0.26 17.33
C VAL A 216 3.81 0.38 17.52
N PRO A 217 4.57 -0.72 17.52
CA PRO A 217 6.02 -0.72 17.72
C PRO A 217 6.78 0.18 16.73
N THR A 218 6.37 0.20 15.46
CA THR A 218 6.95 1.06 14.44
C THR A 218 5.86 1.83 13.70
N VAL A 219 5.89 3.15 13.79
CA VAL A 219 5.00 4.03 13.04
C VAL A 219 5.80 4.83 12.03
N VAL A 220 5.33 4.88 10.78
CA VAL A 220 5.97 5.66 9.70
C VAL A 220 4.94 6.58 9.08
N VAL A 221 5.02 7.87 9.35
CA VAL A 221 4.13 8.89 8.77
C VAL A 221 4.75 9.43 7.48
N LYS A 222 4.03 9.23 6.38
CA LYS A 222 4.41 9.70 5.03
C LYS A 222 4.03 11.18 4.86
N HIS A 223 4.98 12.04 4.51
CA HIS A 223 4.81 13.49 4.35
C HIS A 223 4.87 13.96 2.88
N GLY A 224 4.59 13.08 1.91
CA GLY A 224 4.65 13.38 0.48
C GLY A 224 6.05 13.84 0.05
N ALA A 225 6.15 14.97 -0.63
CA ALA A 225 7.43 15.52 -1.13
C ALA A 225 8.45 15.84 -0.01
N ARG A 226 8.02 15.90 1.26
CA ARG A 226 8.91 16.10 2.41
C ARG A 226 9.53 14.81 2.94
N GLY A 227 9.19 13.66 2.34
CA GLY A 227 9.70 12.35 2.76
C GLY A 227 8.83 11.70 3.84
N ALA A 228 9.45 11.16 4.90
CA ALA A 228 8.73 10.48 5.97
C ALA A 228 9.42 10.67 7.33
N VAL A 229 8.62 10.51 8.38
CA VAL A 229 9.10 10.44 9.76
C VAL A 229 8.65 9.13 10.37
N ALA A 230 9.58 8.42 11.00
CA ALA A 230 9.28 7.18 11.71
C ALA A 230 9.59 7.30 13.20
N PHE A 231 8.90 6.49 14.00
CA PHE A 231 9.17 6.30 15.40
C PHE A 231 9.28 4.80 15.70
N GLN A 232 10.39 4.41 16.36
CA GLN A 232 10.65 3.05 16.81
C GLN A 232 11.57 3.10 18.02
N ASP A 233 11.34 2.28 19.03
CA ASP A 233 12.18 2.11 20.23
C ASP A 233 12.54 3.45 20.92
N GLY A 234 11.55 4.34 21.02
CA GLY A 234 11.75 5.67 21.64
C GLY A 234 12.52 6.67 20.78
N ARG A 235 12.84 6.34 19.53
CA ARG A 235 13.64 7.18 18.64
C ARG A 235 12.86 7.63 17.42
N ARG A 236 13.09 8.88 17.01
CA ARG A 236 12.58 9.43 15.75
C ARG A 236 13.63 9.33 14.66
N HIS A 237 13.20 8.89 13.49
CA HIS A 237 14.00 8.83 12.28
C HIS A 237 13.33 9.67 11.19
N ARG A 238 14.09 10.38 10.40
CA ARG A 238 13.58 11.18 9.28
C ARG A 238 14.31 10.78 8.01
N VAL A 239 13.57 10.72 6.91
CA VAL A 239 14.13 10.54 5.57
C VAL A 239 13.52 11.58 4.65
N PRO A 240 14.31 12.32 3.88
CA PRO A 240 13.80 13.19 2.83
C PRO A 240 13.30 12.36 1.65
N ALA A 241 12.38 12.91 0.84
CA ALA A 241 12.08 12.35 -0.47
C ALA A 241 13.22 12.64 -1.45
N VAL A 242 13.38 11.80 -2.47
CA VAL A 242 14.26 12.15 -3.60
C VAL A 242 13.59 13.27 -4.40
N PRO A 243 14.27 14.40 -4.65
CA PRO A 243 13.70 15.50 -5.41
C PRO A 243 13.41 15.09 -6.86
N VAL A 244 12.14 15.13 -7.27
CA VAL A 244 11.68 14.79 -8.61
C VAL A 244 10.53 15.69 -9.03
N ALA A 245 10.34 15.89 -10.34
CA ALA A 245 9.09 16.42 -10.85
C ALA A 245 8.03 15.33 -10.81
N ALA A 246 7.00 15.52 -9.98
CA ALA A 246 5.90 14.56 -9.88
C ALA A 246 4.97 14.71 -11.08
N LEU A 247 4.67 13.60 -11.74
CA LEU A 247 3.67 13.49 -12.80
C LEU A 247 2.33 13.02 -12.24
N ASP A 248 2.37 11.97 -11.40
CA ASP A 248 1.20 11.38 -10.77
C ASP A 248 1.59 10.85 -9.38
N THR A 249 0.86 11.25 -8.35
CA THR A 249 1.12 10.82 -6.96
C THR A 249 0.38 9.54 -6.58
N THR A 250 -0.41 8.98 -7.48
CA THR A 250 -1.03 7.64 -7.31
C THR A 250 0.07 6.61 -7.12
N ALA A 251 -0.17 5.58 -6.36
CA ALA A 251 0.78 4.51 -6.09
C ALA A 251 2.03 4.86 -5.25
N ALA A 252 2.32 6.14 -4.96
CA ALA A 252 3.50 6.52 -4.18
C ALA A 252 3.57 5.87 -2.80
N GLY A 253 2.42 5.81 -2.11
CA GLY A 253 2.29 5.17 -0.79
C GLY A 253 2.55 3.67 -0.84
N ASP A 254 1.98 2.96 -1.81
CA ASP A 254 2.16 1.51 -1.98
C ASP A 254 3.61 1.17 -2.32
N CYS A 255 4.22 1.93 -3.25
CA CYS A 255 5.62 1.75 -3.60
C CYS A 255 6.56 2.07 -2.44
N PHE A 256 6.25 3.10 -1.65
CA PHE A 256 6.97 3.39 -0.40
C PHE A 256 6.89 2.20 0.57
N ASN A 257 5.69 1.66 0.80
CA ASN A 257 5.48 0.52 1.69
C ASN A 257 6.18 -0.75 1.19
N ALA A 258 6.18 -1.00 -0.12
CA ALA A 258 6.92 -2.10 -0.73
C ALA A 258 8.43 -1.95 -0.48
N GLY A 259 8.99 -0.76 -0.66
CA GLY A 259 10.38 -0.44 -0.36
C GLY A 259 10.72 -0.60 1.11
N LEU A 260 9.85 -0.16 2.02
CA LEU A 260 10.01 -0.33 3.46
C LEU A 260 10.10 -1.81 3.84
N VAL A 261 9.16 -2.62 3.37
CA VAL A 261 9.14 -4.08 3.64
C VAL A 261 10.35 -4.76 2.99
N HIS A 262 10.74 -4.36 1.78
CA HIS A 262 11.96 -4.87 1.16
C HIS A 262 13.20 -4.64 2.05
N GLY A 263 13.37 -3.44 2.61
CA GLY A 263 14.45 -3.12 3.54
C GLY A 263 14.38 -3.96 4.83
N LEU A 264 13.21 -4.04 5.47
CA LEU A 264 13.01 -4.83 6.69
C LEU A 264 13.33 -6.31 6.47
N LEU A 265 12.86 -6.91 5.39
CA LEU A 265 13.14 -8.31 5.05
C LEU A 265 14.59 -8.57 4.64
N SER A 266 15.31 -7.53 4.22
CA SER A 266 16.75 -7.57 3.96
C SER A 266 17.60 -7.46 5.24
N GLY A 267 16.98 -7.22 6.41
CA GLY A 267 17.66 -7.07 7.67
C GLY A 267 18.34 -5.71 7.86
N HIS A 268 17.93 -4.69 7.10
CA HIS A 268 18.42 -3.32 7.27
C HIS A 268 17.88 -2.69 8.56
N ASP A 269 18.62 -1.75 9.11
CA ASP A 269 18.12 -0.87 10.17
C ASP A 269 17.01 0.06 9.65
N LEU A 270 16.23 0.66 10.53
CA LEU A 270 15.09 1.49 10.14
C LEU A 270 15.50 2.69 9.26
N PRO A 271 16.58 3.43 9.51
CA PRO A 271 17.05 4.48 8.61
C PRO A 271 17.29 4.00 7.17
N ALA A 272 17.94 2.87 6.98
CA ALA A 272 18.17 2.29 5.67
C ALA A 272 16.87 1.80 5.02
N CYS A 273 15.95 1.20 5.80
CA CYS A 273 14.61 0.84 5.33
C CYS A 273 13.83 2.05 4.82
N LEU A 274 13.88 3.18 5.56
CA LEU A 274 13.23 4.43 5.17
C LEU A 274 13.86 5.02 3.89
N ALA A 275 15.19 4.92 3.71
CA ALA A 275 15.86 5.35 2.50
C ALA A 275 15.36 4.57 1.27
N VAL A 276 15.24 3.23 1.36
CA VAL A 276 14.68 2.39 0.32
C VAL A 276 13.23 2.76 0.04
N ALA A 277 12.42 2.95 1.08
CA ALA A 277 11.02 3.35 0.97
C ALA A 277 10.86 4.71 0.25
N ALA A 278 11.66 5.72 0.64
CA ALA A 278 11.64 7.04 0.03
C ALA A 278 12.06 7.01 -1.45
N ALA A 279 13.07 6.23 -1.79
CA ALA A 279 13.50 6.01 -3.18
C ALA A 279 12.36 5.40 -4.02
N CYS A 280 11.70 4.34 -3.52
CA CYS A 280 10.58 3.68 -4.21
C CYS A 280 9.37 4.60 -4.38
N GLY A 281 8.96 5.32 -3.33
CA GLY A 281 7.84 6.27 -3.39
C GLY A 281 8.12 7.45 -4.32
N SER A 282 9.36 7.99 -4.30
CA SER A 282 9.76 9.09 -5.18
C SER A 282 9.86 8.67 -6.65
N ALA A 283 10.27 7.44 -6.92
CA ALA A 283 10.30 6.92 -8.29
C ALA A 283 8.88 6.76 -8.85
N ALA A 284 7.97 6.23 -8.05
CA ALA A 284 6.60 5.97 -8.47
C ALA A 284 5.91 7.22 -9.03
N VAL A 285 6.17 8.41 -8.45
CA VAL A 285 5.52 9.65 -8.90
C VAL A 285 6.05 10.21 -10.23
N THR A 286 7.07 9.62 -10.84
CA THR A 286 7.64 10.06 -12.13
C THR A 286 6.92 9.49 -13.35
N GLY A 287 5.97 8.59 -13.17
CA GLY A 287 5.13 8.02 -14.23
C GLY A 287 3.65 7.96 -13.84
N PRO A 288 2.78 7.66 -14.80
CA PRO A 288 1.35 7.53 -14.53
C PRO A 288 1.05 6.25 -13.74
N GLY A 289 0.17 6.34 -12.75
CA GLY A 289 -0.20 5.21 -11.87
C GLY A 289 1.02 4.57 -11.23
N SER A 290 1.13 3.26 -11.37
CA SER A 290 2.25 2.46 -10.83
C SER A 290 3.35 2.13 -11.86
N SER A 291 3.31 2.72 -13.06
CA SER A 291 4.20 2.36 -14.17
C SER A 291 5.70 2.56 -13.85
N ALA A 292 6.02 3.60 -13.08
CA ALA A 292 7.39 3.95 -12.67
C ALA A 292 7.84 3.28 -11.36
N ALA A 293 7.11 2.29 -10.84
CA ALA A 293 7.53 1.52 -9.68
C ALA A 293 8.88 0.84 -9.94
N LEU A 294 9.82 0.98 -9.01
CA LEU A 294 11.21 0.54 -9.16
C LEU A 294 11.33 -0.99 -9.31
N ARG A 295 12.28 -1.40 -10.14
CA ARG A 295 12.83 -2.75 -10.14
C ARG A 295 14.09 -2.81 -9.26
N ALA A 296 14.39 -3.99 -8.73
CA ALA A 296 15.56 -4.18 -7.86
C ALA A 296 16.88 -3.68 -8.50
N ALA A 297 17.03 -3.85 -9.82
CA ALA A 297 18.23 -3.39 -10.53
C ALA A 297 18.43 -1.86 -10.50
N ASP A 298 17.35 -1.08 -10.38
CA ASP A 298 17.40 0.39 -10.44
C ASP A 298 17.54 1.02 -9.06
N LEU A 299 17.30 0.25 -8.00
CA LEU A 299 17.23 0.74 -6.61
C LEU A 299 18.51 1.47 -6.18
N GLY A 300 19.69 0.92 -6.50
CA GLY A 300 20.98 1.55 -6.12
C GLY A 300 21.15 2.95 -6.70
N GLY A 301 20.74 3.15 -7.96
CA GLY A 301 20.79 4.45 -8.62
C GLY A 301 19.85 5.48 -7.97
N TRP A 302 18.70 5.05 -7.46
CA TRP A 302 17.77 5.91 -6.76
C TRP A 302 18.19 6.23 -5.35
N LEU A 303 18.79 5.28 -4.62
CA LEU A 303 19.38 5.53 -3.29
C LEU A 303 20.49 6.58 -3.34
N ALA A 304 21.31 6.58 -4.38
CA ALA A 304 22.38 7.57 -4.56
C ALA A 304 21.88 9.01 -4.82
N ARG A 305 20.57 9.20 -5.08
CA ARG A 305 19.95 10.51 -5.30
C ARG A 305 19.31 11.10 -4.03
N LEU A 306 19.26 10.35 -2.93
CA LEU A 306 18.80 10.88 -1.66
C LEU A 306 19.75 12.02 -1.20
N PRO A 307 19.20 13.15 -0.73
CA PRO A 307 20.00 14.30 -0.29
C PRO A 307 20.74 14.05 1.04
#